data_09fd296b8a1a610bd047e57606980dda
#
_entry.id   09fd296b8a1a610bd047e57606980dda
#
_cell.length_a   1.000
_cell.length_b   1.000
_cell.length_c   1.000
_cell.angle_alpha   90.00
_cell.angle_beta   90.00
_cell.angle_gamma   90.00
#
_symmetry.space_group_name_H-M   'P 1'
#
loop_
_entity.id
_entity.type
_entity.pdbx_description
1 polymer ?
#
loop_
_entity_poly.entity_id
_entity_poly.type
_entity_poly.pdbx_seq_one_letter_code
_entity_poly.pdbx_strand_id
1 'polypeptide(L)'
;MKKAFVFMIAVLTLFAFSGLSQAADPSIVGVWSLPILKGKDKGKERSNVEIFEKDGVYSGKIVKLTSVPANTLCKSCKKDRKDKPLMGMLILWDLKKEAGRYAGGKIYDVEEGSEYKCSFTQISPDKLKVTACLMFLCESHYWTRVK
;
A
#
# COMPACT_ATOMS: atom_id res chain seq x y z
N MET A 1 79.57 4.71 -17.55
CA MET A 1 78.88 5.72 -16.76
C MET A 1 77.65 6.23 -17.57
N LYS A 2 76.51 5.60 -17.43
CA LYS A 2 75.27 6.08 -18.03
C LYS A 2 74.18 5.93 -16.98
N LYS A 3 73.69 7.07 -16.49
CA LYS A 3 72.63 7.16 -15.51
C LYS A 3 71.31 6.94 -16.24
N ALA A 4 70.66 5.82 -15.92
CA ALA A 4 69.28 5.57 -16.39
C ALA A 4 68.29 6.26 -15.44
N PHE A 5 67.56 7.25 -15.95
CA PHE A 5 66.47 7.91 -15.27
C PHE A 5 65.19 7.07 -15.47
N VAL A 6 64.75 6.39 -14.45
CA VAL A 6 63.48 5.67 -14.48
C VAL A 6 62.37 6.65 -14.07
N PHE A 7 61.58 7.08 -15.03
CA PHE A 7 60.35 7.84 -14.78
C PHE A 7 59.26 6.87 -14.30
N MET A 8 58.99 6.91 -13.02
CA MET A 8 57.90 6.18 -12.42
C MET A 8 56.61 7.02 -12.59
N ILE A 9 55.82 6.67 -13.60
CA ILE A 9 54.51 7.27 -13.83
C ILE A 9 53.53 6.59 -12.87
N ALA A 10 53.18 7.28 -11.78
CA ALA A 10 52.09 6.88 -10.90
C ALA A 10 50.76 7.21 -11.57
N VAL A 11 50.14 6.20 -12.17
CA VAL A 11 48.78 6.32 -12.68
C VAL A 11 47.81 6.25 -11.48
N LEU A 12 47.35 7.43 -11.04
CA LEU A 12 46.35 7.56 -10.02
C LEU A 12 44.98 7.26 -10.66
N THR A 13 44.53 5.99 -10.60
CA THR A 13 43.17 5.63 -11.03
C THR A 13 42.21 6.10 -9.95
N LEU A 14 41.56 7.25 -10.20
CA LEU A 14 40.36 7.65 -9.47
C LEU A 14 39.24 6.67 -9.81
N PHE A 15 39.01 5.70 -8.94
CA PHE A 15 37.77 4.95 -8.92
C PHE A 15 36.66 5.91 -8.47
N ALA A 16 35.94 6.50 -9.41
CA ALA A 16 34.68 7.16 -9.15
C ALA A 16 33.66 6.08 -8.74
N PHE A 17 33.47 5.89 -7.43
CA PHE A 17 32.34 5.14 -6.90
C PHE A 17 31.11 5.95 -7.24
N SER A 18 30.53 5.68 -8.42
CA SER A 18 29.17 6.09 -8.73
C SER A 18 28.26 5.28 -7.82
N GLY A 19 27.96 5.82 -6.63
CA GLY A 19 26.92 5.28 -5.76
C GLY A 19 25.62 5.27 -6.55
N LEU A 20 25.18 4.10 -7.01
CA LEU A 20 23.81 3.90 -7.43
C LEU A 20 22.94 4.22 -6.23
N SER A 21 22.38 5.43 -6.22
CA SER A 21 21.27 5.77 -5.33
C SER A 21 20.11 4.84 -5.71
N GLN A 22 20.02 3.70 -5.03
CA GLN A 22 18.80 2.89 -5.07
C GLN A 22 17.69 3.78 -4.49
N ALA A 23 16.87 4.33 -5.37
CA ALA A 23 15.61 4.92 -4.93
C ALA A 23 14.89 3.81 -4.15
N ALA A 24 14.71 4.01 -2.86
CA ALA A 24 13.97 3.07 -2.03
C ALA A 24 12.60 2.88 -2.67
N ASP A 25 12.21 1.61 -2.90
CA ASP A 25 10.89 1.29 -3.39
C ASP A 25 9.85 2.05 -2.56
N PRO A 26 8.98 2.84 -3.18
CA PRO A 26 8.02 3.63 -2.44
C PRO A 26 7.18 2.71 -1.56
N SER A 27 7.06 3.04 -0.28
CA SER A 27 6.25 2.27 0.67
C SER A 27 4.76 2.55 0.46
N ILE A 28 3.91 1.53 0.67
CA ILE A 28 2.45 1.70 0.71
C ILE A 28 1.98 2.31 2.04
N VAL A 29 2.86 2.50 3.02
CA VAL A 29 2.51 3.18 4.27
C VAL A 29 2.03 4.60 4.00
N GLY A 30 0.94 5.00 4.64
CA GLY A 30 0.32 6.32 4.49
C GLY A 30 -1.19 6.24 4.33
N VAL A 31 -1.81 7.36 3.97
CA VAL A 31 -3.27 7.48 3.84
C VAL A 31 -3.68 7.36 2.38
N TRP A 32 -4.68 6.54 2.15
CA TRP A 32 -5.19 6.21 0.82
C TRP A 32 -6.69 6.45 0.73
N SER A 33 -7.12 7.10 -0.35
CA SER A 33 -8.52 7.29 -0.68
C SER A 33 -9.07 6.06 -1.39
N LEU A 34 -10.19 5.54 -0.86
CA LEU A 34 -10.92 4.42 -1.41
C LEU A 34 -12.11 4.93 -2.21
N PRO A 35 -12.31 4.46 -3.45
CA PRO A 35 -13.47 4.83 -4.24
C PRO A 35 -14.73 4.05 -3.84
N ILE A 36 -15.88 4.61 -4.11
CA ILE A 36 -17.15 3.89 -4.16
C ILE A 36 -17.13 2.99 -5.40
N LEU A 37 -17.40 1.70 -5.21
CA LEU A 37 -17.22 0.70 -6.27
C LEU A 37 -18.48 0.46 -7.11
N LYS A 38 -19.66 0.73 -6.56
CA LYS A 38 -20.96 0.43 -7.19
C LYS A 38 -21.94 1.62 -7.06
N GLY A 39 -22.94 1.64 -7.90
CA GLY A 39 -24.04 2.62 -7.86
C GLY A 39 -23.73 3.93 -8.58
N LYS A 40 -24.63 4.92 -8.39
CA LYS A 40 -24.58 6.22 -9.06
C LYS A 40 -23.36 7.09 -8.70
N ASP A 41 -22.80 6.86 -7.54
CA ASP A 41 -21.63 7.59 -7.03
C ASP A 41 -20.31 6.85 -7.25
N LYS A 42 -20.30 5.82 -8.10
CA LYS A 42 -19.10 5.05 -8.45
C LYS A 42 -17.94 5.97 -8.84
N GLY A 43 -16.79 5.73 -8.25
CA GLY A 43 -15.56 6.48 -8.46
C GLY A 43 -15.36 7.69 -7.55
N LYS A 44 -16.42 8.16 -6.86
CA LYS A 44 -16.25 9.18 -5.81
C LYS A 44 -15.53 8.60 -4.59
N GLU A 45 -14.89 9.46 -3.81
CA GLU A 45 -14.24 9.05 -2.56
C GLU A 45 -15.29 8.54 -1.57
N ARG A 46 -15.05 7.36 -1.01
CA ARG A 46 -15.87 6.73 0.02
C ARG A 46 -15.30 6.97 1.42
N SER A 47 -14.03 6.70 1.57
CA SER A 47 -13.32 6.77 2.86
C SER A 47 -11.83 6.82 2.64
N ASN A 48 -11.10 7.24 3.68
CA ASN A 48 -9.65 7.15 3.70
C ASN A 48 -9.21 6.06 4.66
N VAL A 49 -8.21 5.30 4.23
CA VAL A 49 -7.60 4.22 5.01
C VAL A 49 -6.14 4.54 5.23
N GLU A 50 -5.71 4.51 6.47
CA GLU A 50 -4.30 4.59 6.84
C GLU A 50 -3.70 3.18 6.82
N ILE A 51 -2.73 2.96 5.93
CA ILE A 51 -1.90 1.76 5.93
C ILE A 51 -0.69 2.02 6.80
N PHE A 52 -0.42 1.13 7.73
CA PHE A 52 0.73 1.15 8.62
C PHE A 52 1.43 -0.21 8.61
N GLU A 53 2.70 -0.21 8.96
CA GLU A 53 3.54 -1.40 9.01
C GLU A 53 3.98 -1.65 10.45
N LYS A 54 3.96 -2.92 10.84
CA LYS A 54 4.53 -3.40 12.10
C LYS A 54 5.17 -4.76 11.86
N ASP A 55 6.46 -4.87 12.16
CA ASP A 55 7.24 -6.12 12.07
C ASP A 55 7.14 -6.80 10.68
N GLY A 56 7.15 -6.01 9.60
CA GLY A 56 7.04 -6.50 8.21
C GLY A 56 5.62 -6.86 7.78
N VAL A 57 4.62 -6.65 8.63
CA VAL A 57 3.21 -6.89 8.34
C VAL A 57 2.50 -5.55 8.16
N TYR A 58 1.76 -5.42 7.05
CA TYR A 58 0.99 -4.23 6.73
C TYR A 58 -0.47 -4.44 7.08
N SER A 59 -1.04 -3.44 7.72
CA SER A 59 -2.44 -3.39 8.13
C SER A 59 -3.04 -2.03 7.79
N GLY A 60 -4.36 -1.93 7.74
CA GLY A 60 -5.03 -0.67 7.40
C GLY A 60 -6.33 -0.47 8.15
N LYS A 61 -6.54 0.75 8.62
CA LYS A 61 -7.75 1.18 9.35
C LYS A 61 -8.40 2.39 8.69
N ILE A 62 -9.72 2.48 8.79
CA ILE A 62 -10.47 3.64 8.32
C ILE A 62 -10.14 4.84 9.22
N VAL A 63 -9.68 5.95 8.61
CA VAL A 63 -9.33 7.19 9.32
C VAL A 63 -10.21 8.38 8.93
N LYS A 64 -10.99 8.26 7.86
CA LYS A 64 -11.96 9.27 7.44
C LYS A 64 -13.10 8.62 6.68
N LEU A 65 -14.33 9.09 6.92
CA LEU A 65 -15.51 8.75 6.14
C LEU A 65 -15.92 9.99 5.33
N THR A 66 -16.12 9.81 4.02
CA THR A 66 -16.48 10.92 3.12
C THR A 66 -17.89 10.76 2.57
N SER A 67 -18.32 9.52 2.36
CA SER A 67 -19.65 9.21 1.80
C SER A 67 -20.78 9.09 2.84
N VAL A 68 -20.44 8.97 4.12
CA VAL A 68 -21.37 8.83 5.25
C VAL A 68 -20.86 9.60 6.47
N PRO A 69 -21.73 9.93 7.45
CA PRO A 69 -21.33 10.61 8.69
C PRO A 69 -20.23 9.87 9.46
N ALA A 70 -19.36 10.62 10.16
CA ALA A 70 -18.23 10.07 10.90
C ALA A 70 -18.64 9.10 12.03
N ASN A 71 -19.85 9.23 12.58
CA ASN A 71 -20.39 8.37 13.64
C ASN A 71 -21.13 7.13 13.11
N THR A 72 -21.01 6.83 11.80
CA THR A 72 -21.70 5.70 11.18
C THR A 72 -21.20 4.38 11.76
N LEU A 73 -22.15 3.52 12.10
CA LEU A 73 -21.91 2.15 12.55
C LEU A 73 -21.99 1.17 11.39
N CYS A 74 -21.23 0.10 11.44
CA CYS A 74 -21.23 -0.94 10.41
C CYS A 74 -22.47 -1.86 10.54
N LYS A 75 -23.55 -1.53 9.89
CA LYS A 75 -24.79 -2.31 9.92
C LYS A 75 -24.71 -3.62 9.14
N SER A 76 -23.97 -3.64 8.04
CA SER A 76 -23.78 -4.83 7.19
C SER A 76 -22.71 -5.78 7.73
N CYS A 77 -21.88 -5.32 8.65
CA CYS A 77 -20.82 -6.13 9.25
C CYS A 77 -21.39 -7.34 10.02
N LYS A 78 -20.57 -8.38 10.13
CA LYS A 78 -20.91 -9.63 10.81
C LYS A 78 -20.04 -9.83 12.06
N LYS A 79 -20.47 -10.70 12.94
CA LYS A 79 -19.77 -11.11 14.17
C LYS A 79 -19.41 -9.90 15.05
N ASP A 80 -18.19 -9.85 15.50
CA ASP A 80 -17.60 -8.84 16.39
C ASP A 80 -17.54 -7.42 15.78
N ARG A 81 -17.67 -7.29 14.46
CA ARG A 81 -17.69 -6.00 13.74
C ARG A 81 -19.09 -5.40 13.59
N LYS A 82 -20.14 -6.18 13.81
CA LYS A 82 -21.53 -5.70 13.70
C LYS A 82 -21.80 -4.55 14.66
N ASP A 83 -22.41 -3.50 14.16
CA ASP A 83 -22.75 -2.29 14.91
C ASP A 83 -21.57 -1.57 15.59
N LYS A 84 -20.34 -1.88 15.17
CA LYS A 84 -19.15 -1.13 15.60
C LYS A 84 -18.96 0.11 14.74
N PRO A 85 -18.33 1.17 15.27
CA PRO A 85 -17.97 2.34 14.49
C PRO A 85 -17.12 1.99 13.28
N LEU A 86 -17.43 2.58 12.12
CA LEU A 86 -16.60 2.47 10.93
C LEU A 86 -15.26 3.21 11.11
N MET A 87 -15.29 4.35 11.78
CA MET A 87 -14.06 5.09 12.12
C MET A 87 -13.16 4.27 13.03
N GLY A 88 -11.90 4.13 12.64
CA GLY A 88 -10.89 3.33 13.34
C GLY A 88 -10.97 1.83 13.09
N MET A 89 -11.96 1.36 12.32
CA MET A 89 -12.11 -0.08 12.04
C MET A 89 -10.95 -0.60 11.20
N LEU A 90 -10.31 -1.67 11.68
CA LEU A 90 -9.30 -2.40 10.93
C LEU A 90 -9.97 -3.17 9.81
N ILE A 91 -9.66 -2.82 8.56
CA ILE A 91 -10.24 -3.44 7.36
C ILE A 91 -9.20 -4.16 6.50
N LEU A 92 -7.94 -4.00 6.79
CA LEU A 92 -6.82 -4.63 6.08
C LEU A 92 -5.85 -5.20 7.11
N TRP A 93 -5.42 -6.47 6.92
CA TRP A 93 -4.46 -7.11 7.81
C TRP A 93 -3.68 -8.22 7.11
N ASP A 94 -2.59 -8.66 7.74
CA ASP A 94 -1.69 -9.75 7.30
C ASP A 94 -1.02 -9.56 5.93
N LEU A 95 -0.99 -8.35 5.38
CA LEU A 95 -0.29 -8.09 4.13
C LEU A 95 1.23 -8.10 4.33
N LYS A 96 1.96 -8.76 3.45
CA LYS A 96 3.42 -8.82 3.48
C LYS A 96 4.01 -8.41 2.14
N LYS A 97 5.17 -7.74 2.17
CA LYS A 97 5.88 -7.38 0.94
C LYS A 97 6.57 -8.61 0.35
N GLU A 98 6.27 -8.94 -0.89
CA GLU A 98 6.80 -10.09 -1.63
C GLU A 98 7.11 -9.69 -3.07
N ALA A 99 8.36 -9.83 -3.52
CA ALA A 99 8.75 -9.65 -4.92
C ALA A 99 8.11 -8.42 -5.62
N GLY A 100 8.18 -7.23 -5.00
CA GLY A 100 7.67 -5.98 -5.58
C GLY A 100 6.17 -5.74 -5.46
N ARG A 101 5.45 -6.61 -4.77
CA ARG A 101 4.03 -6.45 -4.43
C ARG A 101 3.78 -6.75 -2.95
N TYR A 102 2.57 -6.50 -2.49
CA TYR A 102 2.12 -6.85 -1.15
C TYR A 102 1.04 -7.92 -1.28
N ALA A 103 1.21 -9.06 -0.60
CA ALA A 103 0.34 -10.22 -0.78
C ALA A 103 0.07 -10.96 0.54
N GLY A 104 -0.77 -11.99 0.49
CA GLY A 104 -1.11 -12.85 1.62
C GLY A 104 -2.07 -12.24 2.63
N GLY A 105 -2.49 -10.99 2.42
CA GLY A 105 -3.39 -10.28 3.32
C GLY A 105 -4.86 -10.55 3.05
N LYS A 106 -5.67 -9.94 3.91
CA LYS A 106 -7.13 -9.95 3.86
C LYS A 106 -7.67 -8.53 3.95
N ILE A 107 -8.75 -8.30 3.23
CA ILE A 107 -9.51 -7.04 3.27
C ILE A 107 -10.97 -7.32 3.60
N TYR A 108 -11.55 -6.46 4.43
CA TYR A 108 -12.95 -6.55 4.83
C TYR A 108 -13.78 -5.49 4.11
N ASP A 109 -14.77 -5.93 3.37
CA ASP A 109 -15.76 -5.04 2.79
C ASP A 109 -16.87 -4.76 3.80
N VAL A 110 -16.93 -3.52 4.28
CA VAL A 110 -17.90 -3.08 5.29
C VAL A 110 -19.30 -2.90 4.71
N GLU A 111 -19.47 -2.80 3.38
CA GLU A 111 -20.79 -2.72 2.73
C GLU A 111 -21.42 -4.10 2.58
N GLU A 112 -20.64 -5.10 2.25
CA GLU A 112 -21.11 -6.48 2.07
C GLU A 112 -20.97 -7.32 3.36
N GLY A 113 -20.18 -6.84 4.33
CA GLY A 113 -19.88 -7.59 5.55
C GLY A 113 -19.11 -8.87 5.26
N SER A 114 -18.19 -8.83 4.32
CA SER A 114 -17.46 -9.98 3.81
C SER A 114 -15.95 -9.75 3.76
N GLU A 115 -15.20 -10.84 3.97
CA GLU A 115 -13.75 -10.87 3.96
C GLU A 115 -13.25 -11.46 2.65
N TYR A 116 -12.20 -10.84 2.07
CA TYR A 116 -11.58 -11.27 0.84
C TYR A 116 -10.08 -11.42 1.02
N LYS A 117 -9.46 -12.38 0.35
CA LYS A 117 -8.00 -12.38 0.18
C LYS A 117 -7.60 -11.20 -0.69
N CYS A 118 -6.50 -10.55 -0.37
CA CYS A 118 -6.08 -9.39 -1.15
C CYS A 118 -4.59 -9.36 -1.44
N SER A 119 -4.27 -8.65 -2.52
CA SER A 119 -2.92 -8.26 -2.86
C SER A 119 -2.90 -6.81 -3.37
N PHE A 120 -1.80 -6.11 -3.12
CA PHE A 120 -1.61 -4.74 -3.50
C PHE A 120 -0.38 -4.63 -4.39
N THR A 121 -0.51 -3.90 -5.49
CA THR A 121 0.61 -3.55 -6.37
C THR A 121 0.71 -2.04 -6.45
N GLN A 122 1.87 -1.48 -6.11
CA GLN A 122 2.10 -0.05 -6.25
C GLN A 122 2.38 0.26 -7.72
N ILE A 123 1.49 1.03 -8.34
CA ILE A 123 1.58 1.43 -9.76
C ILE A 123 2.43 2.68 -9.90
N SER A 124 2.32 3.58 -8.93
CA SER A 124 3.12 4.81 -8.79
C SER A 124 3.17 5.21 -7.31
N PRO A 125 3.98 6.20 -6.92
CA PRO A 125 4.01 6.70 -5.53
C PRO A 125 2.62 7.05 -4.98
N ASP A 126 1.70 7.48 -5.85
CA ASP A 126 0.37 7.96 -5.47
C ASP A 126 -0.78 7.02 -5.90
N LYS A 127 -0.48 5.84 -6.42
CA LYS A 127 -1.51 4.92 -6.93
C LYS A 127 -1.24 3.46 -6.58
N LEU A 128 -2.20 2.84 -5.91
CA LEU A 128 -2.23 1.40 -5.62
C LEU A 128 -3.29 0.70 -6.47
N LYS A 129 -2.93 -0.44 -7.04
CA LYS A 129 -3.89 -1.43 -7.53
C LYS A 129 -4.16 -2.41 -6.40
N VAL A 130 -5.39 -2.46 -5.95
CA VAL A 130 -5.87 -3.38 -4.92
C VAL A 130 -6.67 -4.47 -5.60
N THR A 131 -6.26 -5.72 -5.44
CA THR A 131 -6.96 -6.89 -5.97
C THR A 131 -7.54 -7.67 -4.80
N ALA A 132 -8.86 -7.85 -4.80
CA ALA A 132 -9.59 -8.64 -3.82
C ALA A 132 -10.17 -9.88 -4.48
N CYS A 133 -10.00 -11.04 -3.87
CA CYS A 133 -10.41 -12.33 -4.42
C CYS A 133 -11.30 -13.09 -3.43
N LEU A 134 -12.40 -13.62 -3.97
CA LEU A 134 -13.21 -14.65 -3.33
C LEU A 134 -13.02 -15.96 -4.12
N MET A 135 -12.33 -16.91 -3.52
CA MET A 135 -11.89 -18.14 -4.19
C MET A 135 -11.05 -17.82 -5.46
N PHE A 136 -11.56 -18.10 -6.67
CA PHE A 136 -10.91 -17.81 -7.96
C PHE A 136 -11.45 -16.56 -8.66
N LEU A 137 -12.47 -15.91 -8.11
CA LEU A 137 -13.02 -14.64 -8.63
C LEU A 137 -12.30 -13.46 -7.99
N CYS A 138 -11.63 -12.68 -8.81
CA CYS A 138 -10.87 -11.51 -8.36
C CYS A 138 -11.37 -10.24 -9.04
N GLU A 139 -11.50 -9.18 -8.26
CA GLU A 139 -11.75 -7.82 -8.75
C GLU A 139 -10.61 -6.90 -8.35
N SER A 140 -10.30 -5.93 -9.21
CA SER A 140 -9.25 -4.95 -8.95
C SER A 140 -9.80 -3.54 -8.95
N HIS A 141 -9.34 -2.76 -7.97
CA HIS A 141 -9.67 -1.35 -7.83
C HIS A 141 -8.40 -0.53 -7.64
N TYR A 142 -8.50 0.79 -7.81
CA TYR A 142 -7.38 1.69 -7.60
C TYR A 142 -7.64 2.60 -6.41
N TRP A 143 -6.66 2.67 -5.50
CA TRP A 143 -6.64 3.63 -4.42
C TRP A 143 -5.64 4.73 -4.76
N THR A 144 -5.94 5.95 -4.37
CA THR A 144 -5.06 7.11 -4.58
C THR A 144 -4.54 7.63 -3.24
N ARG A 145 -3.27 8.03 -3.21
CA ARG A 145 -2.66 8.57 -1.99
C ARG A 145 -3.30 9.92 -1.66
N VAL A 146 -3.65 10.11 -0.41
CA VAL A 146 -4.10 11.40 0.12
C VAL A 146 -2.87 12.25 0.42
N LYS A 147 -2.87 13.48 -0.10
CA LYS A 147 -1.80 14.47 0.10
C LYS A 147 -2.03 15.29 1.36
#